data_1dff143a874305e8554fdefc314f3b02
#
_entry.id   1dff143a874305e8554fdefc314f3b02
#
_cell.length_a   1.000
_cell.length_b   1.000
_cell.length_c   1.000
_cell.angle_alpha   90.00
_cell.angle_beta   90.00
_cell.angle_gamma   90.00
#
_symmetry.space_group_name_H-M   'P 1'
#
loop_
_entity.id
_entity.type
_entity.pdbx_description
1 polymer ?
#
loop_
_entity_poly.entity_id
_entity_poly.type
_entity_poly.pdbx_seq_one_letter_code
_entity_poly.pdbx_strand_id
1 'polypeptide(L)'
;MLCCLISDGIFASMPKVLILLGSKSDEAVMSDCVKYCEWFGIHADMIVASAHRDPDRADELARTARANGYSCVVAAAGMAAALPGVVAARTDLPVIGVPLEGGLPGGVDALYSIVQMPPGLPVATVTVGKAGARNAAVLAARIIALQDESIRRKLEEFKGKGYRLQ
;
A
#
# COMPACT_ATOMS: atom_id res chain seq x y z
N MET A 1 -28.57 35.10 -17.54
CA MET A 1 -27.36 35.91 -17.39
C MET A 1 -26.31 35.12 -16.64
N LEU A 2 -25.46 34.67 -17.39
CA LEU A 2 -24.08 34.24 -17.35
C LEU A 2 -23.74 33.10 -16.36
N CYS A 3 -23.86 31.88 -16.89
CA CYS A 3 -23.24 30.67 -16.39
C CYS A 3 -21.72 30.80 -16.61
N CYS A 4 -20.96 30.98 -15.57
CA CYS A 4 -19.49 30.95 -15.60
C CYS A 4 -19.05 29.47 -15.61
N LEU A 5 -18.79 28.95 -16.80
CA LEU A 5 -18.11 27.68 -17.01
C LEU A 5 -16.63 27.87 -16.57
N ILE A 6 -16.30 27.45 -15.39
CA ILE A 6 -14.91 27.24 -15.02
C ILE A 6 -14.57 25.80 -15.43
N SER A 7 -14.03 25.68 -16.62
CA SER A 7 -13.33 24.48 -17.06
C SER A 7 -11.90 24.52 -16.52
N ASP A 8 -11.72 24.25 -15.24
CA ASP A 8 -10.41 23.93 -14.72
C ASP A 8 -10.07 22.50 -15.14
N GLY A 9 -9.34 22.40 -16.24
CA GLY A 9 -8.64 21.16 -16.62
C GLY A 9 -7.57 20.85 -15.60
N ILE A 10 -7.98 20.30 -14.45
CA ILE A 10 -7.06 19.69 -13.52
C ILE A 10 -6.52 18.45 -14.21
N PHE A 11 -5.30 18.49 -14.72
CA PHE A 11 -4.52 17.31 -14.99
C PHE A 11 -4.42 16.56 -13.66
N ALA A 12 -5.33 15.63 -13.42
CA ALA A 12 -5.25 14.77 -12.25
C ALA A 12 -3.90 14.05 -12.30
N SER A 13 -3.01 14.39 -11.39
CA SER A 13 -1.72 13.71 -11.28
C SER A 13 -2.00 12.23 -11.05
N MET A 14 -1.22 11.36 -11.71
CA MET A 14 -1.33 9.90 -11.53
C MET A 14 -1.32 9.57 -10.03
N PRO A 15 -2.30 8.81 -9.54
CA PRO A 15 -2.35 8.45 -8.12
C PRO A 15 -1.11 7.65 -7.72
N LYS A 16 -0.64 7.85 -6.49
CA LYS A 16 0.61 7.27 -6.00
C LYS A 16 0.41 6.43 -4.74
N VAL A 17 1.15 5.32 -4.66
CA VAL A 17 1.22 4.45 -3.48
C VAL A 17 2.68 4.32 -3.05
N LEU A 18 2.95 4.50 -1.76
CA LEU A 18 4.25 4.23 -1.16
C LEU A 18 4.28 2.79 -0.66
N ILE A 19 5.28 2.01 -1.08
CA ILE A 19 5.51 0.64 -0.62
C ILE A 19 6.78 0.63 0.23
N LEU A 20 6.64 0.37 1.52
CA LEU A 20 7.75 0.26 2.46
C LEU A 20 8.05 -1.19 2.80
N LEU A 21 9.34 -1.56 2.75
CA LEU A 21 9.82 -2.91 2.99
C LEU A 21 10.72 -2.97 4.22
N GLY A 22 10.55 -3.98 5.07
CA GLY A 22 11.42 -4.22 6.22
C GLY A 22 12.83 -4.68 5.85
N SER A 23 13.00 -5.30 4.68
CA SER A 23 14.26 -5.84 4.18
C SER A 23 14.33 -5.83 2.66
N LYS A 24 15.55 -5.79 2.12
CA LYS A 24 15.79 -5.94 0.68
C LYS A 24 15.34 -7.31 0.15
N SER A 25 15.38 -8.36 0.98
CA SER A 25 14.87 -9.69 0.62
C SER A 25 13.38 -9.71 0.26
N ASP A 26 12.62 -8.73 0.72
CA ASP A 26 11.17 -8.63 0.53
C ASP A 26 10.79 -8.12 -0.87
N GLU A 27 11.73 -7.48 -1.58
CA GLU A 27 11.52 -6.90 -2.91
C GLU A 27 10.99 -7.92 -3.92
N ALA A 28 11.52 -9.14 -3.91
CA ALA A 28 11.12 -10.19 -4.85
C ALA A 28 9.64 -10.58 -4.69
N VAL A 29 9.14 -10.64 -3.45
CA VAL A 29 7.73 -10.93 -3.16
C VAL A 29 6.85 -9.72 -3.49
N MET A 30 7.29 -8.54 -3.09
CA MET A 30 6.50 -7.30 -3.24
C MET A 30 6.53 -6.71 -4.65
N SER A 31 7.38 -7.21 -5.55
CA SER A 31 7.34 -6.84 -6.98
C SER A 31 5.97 -7.08 -7.64
N ASP A 32 5.21 -8.07 -7.16
CA ASP A 32 3.85 -8.31 -7.63
C ASP A 32 2.90 -7.17 -7.24
N CYS A 33 3.11 -6.51 -6.10
CA CYS A 33 2.34 -5.32 -5.71
C CYS A 33 2.57 -4.16 -6.69
N VAL A 34 3.82 -3.90 -7.05
CA VAL A 34 4.19 -2.86 -8.04
C VAL A 34 3.51 -3.14 -9.38
N LYS A 35 3.63 -4.37 -9.92
CA LYS A 35 3.01 -4.76 -11.21
C LYS A 35 1.49 -4.56 -11.22
N TYR A 36 0.83 -4.89 -10.10
CA TYR A 36 -0.62 -4.70 -9.99
C TYR A 36 -0.99 -3.21 -9.90
N CYS A 37 -0.24 -2.40 -9.15
CA CYS A 37 -0.43 -0.95 -9.11
C CYS A 37 -0.29 -0.33 -10.50
N GLU A 38 0.79 -0.64 -11.23
CA GLU A 38 1.02 -0.17 -12.59
C GLU A 38 -0.11 -0.56 -13.54
N TRP A 39 -0.60 -1.80 -13.46
CA TRP A 39 -1.73 -2.25 -14.27
C TRP A 39 -3.01 -1.44 -13.99
N PHE A 40 -3.26 -1.05 -12.74
CA PHE A 40 -4.34 -0.16 -12.37
C PHE A 40 -4.12 1.29 -12.80
N GLY A 41 -2.92 1.67 -13.25
CA GLY A 41 -2.56 3.06 -13.56
C GLY A 41 -2.17 3.85 -12.30
N ILE A 42 -1.64 3.18 -11.30
CA ILE A 42 -1.18 3.74 -10.03
C ILE A 42 0.34 3.70 -10.02
N HIS A 43 0.99 4.84 -9.79
CA HIS A 43 2.43 4.88 -9.57
C HIS A 43 2.79 4.27 -8.21
N ALA A 44 3.80 3.42 -8.15
CA ALA A 44 4.22 2.76 -6.92
C ALA A 44 5.72 2.96 -6.67
N ASP A 45 6.06 3.67 -5.61
CA ASP A 45 7.43 3.82 -5.14
C ASP A 45 7.71 2.75 -4.09
N MET A 46 8.66 1.84 -4.35
CA MET A 46 9.05 0.77 -3.42
C MET A 46 10.40 1.11 -2.78
N ILE A 47 10.41 1.24 -1.44
CA ILE A 47 11.57 1.70 -0.67
C ILE A 47 11.83 0.75 0.51
N VAL A 48 13.08 0.35 0.70
CA VAL A 48 13.50 -0.38 1.91
C VAL A 48 13.71 0.60 3.06
N ALA A 49 12.96 0.40 4.16
CA ALA A 49 13.05 1.21 5.38
C ALA A 49 12.71 0.34 6.59
N SER A 50 13.72 -0.23 7.23
CA SER A 50 13.52 -1.15 8.34
C SER A 50 13.17 -0.41 9.63
N ALA A 51 12.01 -0.70 10.22
CA ALA A 51 11.62 -0.10 11.49
C ALA A 51 12.59 -0.41 12.66
N HIS A 52 13.34 -1.52 12.59
CA HIS A 52 14.29 -1.90 13.61
C HIS A 52 15.72 -1.42 13.36
N ARG A 53 16.14 -1.28 12.09
CA ARG A 53 17.54 -0.97 11.73
C ARG A 53 17.73 0.48 11.28
N ASP A 54 16.68 1.09 10.78
CA ASP A 54 16.65 2.47 10.26
C ASP A 54 15.31 3.12 10.61
N PRO A 55 15.00 3.25 11.92
CA PRO A 55 13.70 3.75 12.38
C PRO A 55 13.44 5.19 11.95
N ASP A 56 14.46 6.05 11.90
CA ASP A 56 14.33 7.45 11.53
C ASP A 56 13.89 7.60 10.07
N ARG A 57 14.43 6.80 9.17
CA ARG A 57 14.01 6.77 7.77
C ARG A 57 12.58 6.27 7.61
N ALA A 58 12.19 5.22 8.33
CA ALA A 58 10.82 4.72 8.30
C ALA A 58 9.83 5.78 8.82
N ASP A 59 10.19 6.49 9.89
CA ASP A 59 9.41 7.59 10.45
C ASP A 59 9.26 8.75 9.46
N GLU A 60 10.35 9.21 8.86
CA GLU A 60 10.35 10.30 7.89
C GLU A 60 9.46 10.00 6.68
N LEU A 61 9.64 8.83 6.07
CA LEU A 61 8.85 8.40 4.91
C LEU A 61 7.35 8.32 5.23
N ALA A 62 7.00 7.81 6.40
CA ALA A 62 5.61 7.72 6.82
C ALA A 62 4.98 9.11 7.05
N ARG A 63 5.68 10.02 7.76
CA ARG A 63 5.18 11.37 8.06
C ARG A 63 5.05 12.26 6.83
N THR A 64 5.95 12.11 5.87
CA THR A 64 5.97 12.94 4.66
C THR A 64 5.12 12.36 3.52
N ALA A 65 4.59 11.14 3.66
CA ALA A 65 3.88 10.44 2.59
C ALA A 65 2.72 11.25 2.01
N ARG A 66 1.86 11.86 2.84
CA ARG A 66 0.76 12.70 2.35
C ARG A 66 1.27 13.92 1.59
N ALA A 67 2.25 14.63 2.13
CA ALA A 67 2.81 15.82 1.48
C ALA A 67 3.48 15.50 0.14
N ASN A 68 4.00 14.27 -0.01
CA ASN A 68 4.58 13.78 -1.25
C ASN A 68 3.53 13.23 -2.24
N GLY A 69 2.23 13.37 -1.94
CA GLY A 69 1.13 13.04 -2.84
C GLY A 69 0.75 11.56 -2.88
N TYR A 70 1.15 10.76 -1.90
CA TYR A 70 0.70 9.37 -1.80
C TYR A 70 -0.74 9.30 -1.26
N SER A 71 -1.52 8.37 -1.80
CA SER A 71 -2.92 8.12 -1.41
C SER A 71 -3.04 7.11 -0.28
N CYS A 72 -2.10 6.17 -0.18
CA CYS A 72 -2.00 5.20 0.90
C CYS A 72 -0.57 4.66 0.99
N VAL A 73 -0.26 3.96 2.09
CA VAL A 73 1.03 3.30 2.29
C VAL A 73 0.80 1.80 2.39
N VAL A 74 1.54 1.01 1.62
CA VAL A 74 1.65 -0.44 1.79
C VAL A 74 2.94 -0.72 2.57
N ALA A 75 2.86 -1.41 3.69
CA ALA A 75 4.02 -1.75 4.50
C ALA A 75 4.14 -3.28 4.64
N ALA A 76 5.26 -3.85 4.23
CA ALA A 76 5.49 -5.28 4.20
C ALA A 76 6.68 -5.67 5.10
N ALA A 77 6.50 -6.68 5.94
CA ALA A 77 7.54 -7.17 6.82
C ALA A 77 7.29 -8.63 7.23
N GLY A 78 8.36 -9.34 7.53
CA GLY A 78 8.35 -10.67 8.13
C GLY A 78 8.76 -10.65 9.61
N MET A 79 8.80 -11.82 10.22
CA MET A 79 9.18 -12.01 11.63
C MET A 79 8.31 -11.17 12.59
N ALA A 80 8.91 -10.35 13.45
CA ALA A 80 8.21 -9.45 14.36
C ALA A 80 7.53 -8.25 13.69
N ALA A 81 7.55 -8.15 12.40
CA ALA A 81 6.80 -7.29 11.46
C ALA A 81 6.32 -5.92 12.01
N ALA A 82 7.21 -5.19 12.70
CA ALA A 82 6.87 -3.93 13.36
C ALA A 82 6.56 -2.79 12.38
N LEU A 83 7.08 -2.85 11.14
CA LEU A 83 7.02 -1.74 10.18
C LEU A 83 5.59 -1.23 9.92
N PRO A 84 4.56 -2.07 9.65
CA PRO A 84 3.22 -1.56 9.39
C PRO A 84 2.63 -0.79 10.59
N GLY A 85 2.84 -1.26 11.80
CA GLY A 85 2.39 -0.58 13.02
C GLY A 85 3.10 0.76 13.26
N VAL A 86 4.43 0.78 13.05
CA VAL A 86 5.22 2.02 13.13
C VAL A 86 4.74 3.04 12.12
N VAL A 87 4.52 2.64 10.87
CA VAL A 87 4.00 3.51 9.80
C VAL A 87 2.62 4.04 10.15
N ALA A 88 1.70 3.19 10.62
CA ALA A 88 0.35 3.59 10.99
C ALA A 88 0.30 4.63 12.12
N ALA A 89 1.28 4.61 13.02
CA ALA A 89 1.41 5.61 14.10
C ALA A 89 1.97 6.97 13.62
N ARG A 90 2.43 7.07 12.37
CA ARG A 90 3.15 8.25 11.85
C ARG A 90 2.46 8.94 10.69
N THR A 91 1.47 8.33 10.08
CA THR A 91 0.71 8.89 8.96
C THR A 91 -0.79 8.83 9.23
N ASP A 92 -1.53 9.74 8.65
CA ASP A 92 -3.00 9.73 8.60
C ASP A 92 -3.54 9.09 7.30
N LEU A 93 -2.64 8.61 6.42
CA LEU A 93 -3.02 7.84 5.25
C LEU A 93 -3.44 6.42 5.63
N PRO A 94 -4.32 5.78 4.85
CA PRO A 94 -4.59 4.35 5.01
C PRO A 94 -3.30 3.53 4.92
N VAL A 95 -3.06 2.65 5.89
CA VAL A 95 -1.91 1.73 5.89
C VAL A 95 -2.39 0.31 5.65
N ILE A 96 -1.80 -0.34 4.63
CA ILE A 96 -2.07 -1.72 4.25
C ILE A 96 -0.87 -2.56 4.64
N GLY A 97 -1.05 -3.49 5.57
CA GLY A 97 -0.01 -4.37 6.06
C GLY A 97 0.05 -5.70 5.30
N VAL A 98 1.23 -6.05 4.81
CA VAL A 98 1.48 -7.32 4.13
C VAL A 98 2.40 -8.19 4.99
N PRO A 99 1.88 -9.25 5.62
CA PRO A 99 2.73 -10.20 6.34
C PRO A 99 3.60 -10.99 5.36
N LEU A 100 4.89 -11.13 5.67
CA LEU A 100 5.82 -11.91 4.85
C LEU A 100 6.36 -13.09 5.66
N GLU A 101 6.68 -14.17 4.97
CA GLU A 101 7.39 -15.29 5.55
C GLU A 101 8.85 -14.90 5.85
N GLY A 102 9.41 -15.37 6.93
CA GLY A 102 10.79 -15.06 7.29
C GLY A 102 11.18 -15.48 8.72
N GLY A 103 10.21 -15.91 9.51
CA GLY A 103 10.39 -16.41 10.88
C GLY A 103 9.72 -17.76 11.07
N LEU A 104 8.56 -17.78 11.69
CA LEU A 104 7.79 -19.01 11.88
C LEU A 104 7.15 -19.49 10.56
N PRO A 105 6.91 -20.81 10.41
CA PRO A 105 6.32 -21.37 9.20
C PRO A 105 5.00 -20.67 8.82
N GLY A 106 4.86 -20.33 7.53
CA GLY A 106 3.66 -19.69 7.00
C GLY A 106 3.50 -18.22 7.38
N GLY A 107 4.51 -17.56 7.97
CA GLY A 107 4.48 -16.15 8.31
C GLY A 107 3.46 -15.78 9.40
N VAL A 108 3.10 -16.74 10.26
CA VAL A 108 2.09 -16.56 11.30
C VAL A 108 2.52 -15.53 12.34
N ASP A 109 3.80 -15.44 12.64
CA ASP A 109 4.43 -14.43 13.50
C ASP A 109 4.22 -13.01 12.92
N ALA A 110 4.51 -12.83 11.64
CA ALA A 110 4.28 -11.56 10.94
C ALA A 110 2.79 -11.20 10.88
N LEU A 111 1.92 -12.17 10.60
CA LEU A 111 0.48 -11.96 10.58
C LEU A 111 -0.04 -11.45 11.94
N TYR A 112 0.33 -12.11 13.04
CA TYR A 112 -0.10 -11.67 14.37
C TYR A 112 0.49 -10.31 14.76
N SER A 113 1.76 -10.05 14.41
CA SER A 113 2.40 -8.77 14.67
C SER A 113 1.71 -7.60 13.97
N ILE A 114 1.15 -7.82 12.78
CA ILE A 114 0.54 -6.77 11.97
C ILE A 114 -0.96 -6.59 12.30
N VAL A 115 -1.70 -7.69 12.54
CA VAL A 115 -3.15 -7.61 12.72
C VAL A 115 -3.56 -7.13 14.11
N GLN A 116 -2.75 -7.40 15.14
CA GLN A 116 -3.06 -7.08 16.54
C GLN A 116 -2.69 -5.64 16.91
N MET A 117 -3.32 -4.68 16.21
CA MET A 117 -3.12 -3.26 16.46
C MET A 117 -4.00 -2.74 17.60
N PRO A 118 -3.50 -1.77 18.40
CA PRO A 118 -4.29 -1.15 19.45
C PRO A 118 -5.46 -0.34 18.87
N PRO A 119 -6.58 -0.17 19.66
CA PRO A 119 -7.67 0.66 19.24
C PRO A 119 -7.26 2.08 18.84
N GLY A 120 -7.76 2.55 17.71
CA GLY A 120 -7.46 3.88 17.17
C GLY A 120 -6.28 3.94 16.19
N LEU A 121 -5.47 2.86 16.07
CA LEU A 121 -4.35 2.77 15.11
C LEU A 121 -4.52 1.55 14.21
N PRO A 122 -5.42 1.56 13.24
CA PRO A 122 -5.68 0.41 12.39
C PRO A 122 -4.59 0.20 11.33
N VAL A 123 -4.30 -1.07 11.04
CA VAL A 123 -3.60 -1.51 9.84
C VAL A 123 -4.51 -2.47 9.08
N ALA A 124 -4.81 -2.17 7.81
CA ALA A 124 -5.60 -3.03 6.95
C ALA A 124 -4.76 -4.25 6.52
N THR A 125 -4.75 -5.29 7.33
CA THR A 125 -3.92 -6.47 7.12
C THR A 125 -4.49 -7.35 6.02
N VAL A 126 -3.66 -7.68 5.01
CA VAL A 126 -4.01 -8.60 3.94
C VAL A 126 -3.34 -9.98 4.16
N THR A 127 -3.53 -10.91 3.22
CA THR A 127 -2.97 -12.28 3.33
C THR A 127 -1.44 -12.31 3.24
N VAL A 128 -0.83 -13.42 3.60
CA VAL A 128 0.63 -13.61 3.67
C VAL A 128 1.26 -13.74 2.28
N GLY A 129 2.46 -13.22 2.10
CA GLY A 129 3.34 -13.46 0.96
C GLY A 129 2.85 -12.85 -0.36
N LYS A 130 3.12 -13.50 -1.49
CA LYS A 130 2.78 -13.00 -2.83
C LYS A 130 1.30 -12.71 -3.02
N ALA A 131 0.42 -13.53 -2.46
CA ALA A 131 -1.02 -13.27 -2.51
C ALA A 131 -1.37 -11.98 -1.77
N GLY A 132 -0.70 -11.71 -0.65
CA GLY A 132 -0.82 -10.47 0.10
C GLY A 132 -0.33 -9.25 -0.67
N ALA A 133 0.82 -9.37 -1.36
CA ALA A 133 1.34 -8.30 -2.22
C ALA A 133 0.32 -7.87 -3.30
N ARG A 134 -0.33 -8.84 -3.98
CA ARG A 134 -1.37 -8.57 -4.97
C ARG A 134 -2.61 -7.96 -4.34
N ASN A 135 -3.08 -8.53 -3.23
CA ASN A 135 -4.25 -8.01 -2.51
C ASN A 135 -4.03 -6.60 -1.97
N ALA A 136 -2.82 -6.25 -1.56
CA ALA A 136 -2.48 -4.89 -1.13
C ALA A 136 -2.65 -3.88 -2.27
N ALA A 137 -2.17 -4.19 -3.47
CA ALA A 137 -2.37 -3.33 -4.64
C ALA A 137 -3.87 -3.20 -5.01
N VAL A 138 -4.63 -4.29 -4.96
CA VAL A 138 -6.08 -4.25 -5.22
C VAL A 138 -6.82 -3.43 -4.16
N LEU A 139 -6.45 -3.56 -2.88
CA LEU A 139 -7.04 -2.76 -1.82
C LEU A 139 -6.69 -1.27 -1.97
N ALA A 140 -5.43 -0.96 -2.30
CA ALA A 140 -5.01 0.40 -2.63
C ALA A 140 -5.82 0.99 -3.80
N ALA A 141 -5.99 0.22 -4.88
CA ALA A 141 -6.81 0.62 -6.02
C ALA A 141 -8.27 0.89 -5.60
N ARG A 142 -8.86 0.05 -4.73
CA ARG A 142 -10.23 0.26 -4.21
C ARG A 142 -10.35 1.53 -3.37
N ILE A 143 -9.35 1.86 -2.55
CA ILE A 143 -9.31 3.09 -1.77
C ILE A 143 -9.25 4.31 -2.70
N ILE A 144 -8.38 4.29 -3.69
CA ILE A 144 -8.20 5.37 -4.67
C ILE A 144 -9.46 5.54 -5.53
N ALA A 145 -10.09 4.45 -5.94
CA ALA A 145 -11.32 4.44 -6.75
C ALA A 145 -12.52 5.12 -6.08
N LEU A 146 -12.48 5.39 -4.79
CA LEU A 146 -13.52 6.19 -4.11
C LEU A 146 -13.60 7.63 -4.66
N GLN A 147 -12.51 8.13 -5.25
CA GLN A 147 -12.43 9.48 -5.79
C GLN A 147 -11.88 9.52 -7.23
N ASP A 148 -11.43 8.38 -7.78
CA ASP A 148 -10.85 8.28 -9.13
C ASP A 148 -11.64 7.31 -9.99
N GLU A 149 -12.39 7.88 -10.95
CA GLU A 149 -13.23 7.13 -11.87
C GLU A 149 -12.43 6.26 -12.85
N SER A 150 -11.20 6.65 -13.18
CA SER A 150 -10.34 5.86 -14.07
C SER A 150 -9.91 4.55 -13.40
N ILE A 151 -9.56 4.61 -12.13
CA ILE A 151 -9.21 3.44 -11.31
C ILE A 151 -10.46 2.57 -11.06
N ARG A 152 -11.63 3.18 -10.87
CA ARG A 152 -12.90 2.44 -10.75
C ARG A 152 -13.17 1.58 -11.98
N ARG A 153 -13.00 2.15 -13.20
CA ARG A 153 -13.15 1.38 -14.45
C ARG A 153 -12.13 0.25 -14.56
N LYS A 154 -10.89 0.47 -14.13
CA LYS A 154 -9.86 -0.58 -14.08
C LYS A 154 -10.23 -1.72 -13.12
N LEU A 155 -10.87 -1.43 -11.99
CA LEU A 155 -11.37 -2.46 -11.08
C LEU A 155 -12.51 -3.29 -11.71
N GLU A 156 -13.39 -2.68 -12.50
CA GLU A 156 -14.43 -3.38 -13.25
C GLU A 156 -13.82 -4.30 -14.32
N GLU A 157 -12.81 -3.81 -15.06
CA GLU A 157 -12.04 -4.62 -16.02
C GLU A 157 -11.38 -5.81 -15.32
N PHE A 158 -10.73 -5.57 -14.17
CA PHE A 158 -10.07 -6.61 -13.37
C PHE A 158 -11.06 -7.69 -12.90
N LYS A 159 -12.25 -7.28 -12.48
CA LYS A 159 -13.34 -8.22 -12.14
C LYS A 159 -13.73 -9.08 -13.36
N GLY A 160 -13.89 -8.47 -14.53
CA GLY A 160 -14.20 -9.16 -15.78
C GLY A 160 -13.13 -10.19 -16.18
N LYS A 161 -11.88 -9.99 -15.79
CA LYS A 161 -10.74 -10.92 -15.98
C LYS A 161 -10.66 -12.01 -14.89
N GLY A 162 -11.66 -12.13 -14.02
CA GLY A 162 -11.67 -13.10 -12.92
C GLY A 162 -10.64 -12.81 -11.83
N TYR A 163 -10.32 -11.53 -11.59
CA TYR A 163 -9.39 -11.05 -10.56
C TYR A 163 -7.95 -11.54 -10.74
N ARG A 164 -7.49 -11.69 -11.97
CA ARG A 164 -6.13 -12.14 -12.31
C ARG A 164 -5.54 -11.25 -13.41
N LEU A 165 -4.25 -10.96 -13.29
CA LEU A 165 -3.43 -10.45 -14.40
C LEU A 165 -2.82 -11.68 -15.10
N GLN A 166 -2.91 -11.68 -16.44
CA GLN A 166 -2.25 -12.70 -17.27
C GLN A 166 -0.79 -12.34 -17.47
#